data_ec2e9e91a7d852f12ad847e8f16db6c4
#
_entry.id   ec2e9e91a7d852f12ad847e8f16db6c4
#
_cell.length_a   1.000
_cell.length_b   1.000
_cell.length_c   1.000
_cell.angle_alpha   90.00
_cell.angle_beta   90.00
_cell.angle_gamma   90.00
#
_symmetry.space_group_name_H-M   'P 1'
#
loop_
_entity.id
_entity.type
_entity.pdbx_description
1 polymer ?
#
loop_
_entity_poly.entity_id
_entity_poly.type
_entity_poly.pdbx_seq_one_letter_code
_entity_poly.pdbx_strand_id
1 'polypeptide(L)'
;AEHIYRSYGQAHKPRIAGTQTAIVVGPAGEEIYTNEHGQVKVQFHWDREGTYQEKSSCWIRVSQTWAGKQWGSMMLPRIGQEVIVSFLDNDPDRPLIVGRVYHGANKPPYALPEHKTRSVLKSNNGNELRLEDKKGREQVFIHAAKDMDTRIQHDSRAWVGHDRHLIVKQNHYAHIEADNHLIVGQHHNQQVDGGVSVEVGADRQEKTGQKYAHHSQTEIHLASGQTFILEAGAEVTLK
;
A
#
# COMPACT_ATOMS: atom_id res chain seq x y z
N ALA A 1 7.80 -28.75 -68.84
CA ALA A 1 7.77 -28.92 -67.37
C ALA A 1 8.67 -27.86 -66.78
N GLU A 2 8.07 -26.87 -66.13
CA GLU A 2 8.82 -25.87 -65.37
C GLU A 2 9.36 -26.54 -64.11
N HIS A 3 10.66 -26.67 -64.02
CA HIS A 3 11.32 -27.06 -62.77
C HIS A 3 11.32 -25.89 -61.80
N ILE A 4 10.49 -25.96 -60.81
CA ILE A 4 10.52 -25.00 -59.68
C ILE A 4 11.84 -25.25 -58.94
N TYR A 5 12.79 -24.34 -59.05
CA TYR A 5 14.02 -24.34 -58.26
C TYR A 5 13.68 -24.19 -56.78
N ARG A 6 13.91 -25.21 -55.99
CA ARG A 6 13.91 -25.15 -54.52
C ARG A 6 15.35 -25.14 -54.06
N SER A 7 15.82 -24.04 -53.49
CA SER A 7 17.13 -23.99 -52.86
C SER A 7 17.18 -25.06 -51.74
N TYR A 8 18.24 -25.80 -51.69
CA TYR A 8 18.60 -26.65 -50.54
C TYR A 8 19.00 -25.76 -49.36
N GLY A 9 18.05 -25.06 -48.75
CA GLY A 9 18.26 -24.28 -47.57
C GLY A 9 18.16 -25.11 -46.31
N GLN A 10 19.23 -25.76 -45.92
CA GLN A 10 19.37 -26.30 -44.53
C GLN A 10 19.86 -25.22 -43.58
N ALA A 11 19.25 -24.05 -43.59
CA ALA A 11 19.46 -23.07 -42.51
C ALA A 11 18.74 -23.59 -41.26
N HIS A 12 19.49 -24.03 -40.29
CA HIS A 12 18.93 -24.33 -38.98
C HIS A 12 18.36 -23.04 -38.38
N LYS A 13 17.14 -23.07 -37.84
CA LYS A 13 16.55 -21.94 -37.10
C LYS A 13 17.52 -21.55 -35.95
N PRO A 14 17.86 -20.28 -35.82
CA PRO A 14 18.69 -19.82 -34.69
C PRO A 14 18.09 -20.26 -33.36
N ARG A 15 18.93 -20.61 -32.41
CA ARG A 15 18.53 -21.02 -31.07
C ARG A 15 19.25 -20.16 -30.03
N ILE A 16 18.51 -19.66 -29.04
CA ILE A 16 19.05 -18.91 -27.91
C ILE A 16 18.97 -19.81 -26.67
N ALA A 17 20.09 -20.40 -26.31
CA ALA A 17 20.18 -21.21 -25.10
C ALA A 17 20.36 -20.31 -23.86
N GLY A 18 19.51 -20.51 -22.84
CA GLY A 18 19.55 -19.76 -21.59
C GLY A 18 18.77 -18.46 -21.61
N THR A 19 19.00 -17.64 -20.59
CA THR A 19 18.36 -16.33 -20.39
C THR A 19 19.28 -15.21 -20.88
N GLN A 20 18.68 -14.10 -21.27
CA GLN A 20 19.38 -12.86 -21.61
C GLN A 20 18.77 -11.69 -20.87
N THR A 21 19.51 -10.60 -20.70
CA THR A 21 18.96 -9.37 -20.17
C THR A 21 18.66 -8.38 -21.30
N ALA A 22 17.69 -7.51 -21.04
CA ALA A 22 17.27 -6.46 -21.96
C ALA A 22 16.73 -5.26 -21.19
N ILE A 23 16.76 -4.09 -21.82
CA ILE A 23 16.22 -2.86 -21.23
C ILE A 23 14.80 -2.65 -21.75
N VAL A 24 13.86 -2.35 -20.85
CA VAL A 24 12.48 -2.00 -21.23
C VAL A 24 12.48 -0.65 -21.95
N VAL A 25 11.74 -0.58 -23.06
CA VAL A 25 11.69 0.58 -23.94
C VAL A 25 10.26 0.97 -24.29
N GLY A 26 10.09 2.20 -24.79
CA GLY A 26 8.82 2.73 -25.24
C GLY A 26 8.97 4.09 -25.91
N PRO A 27 7.85 4.75 -26.24
CA PRO A 27 7.87 6.10 -26.82
C PRO A 27 8.52 7.13 -25.90
N ALA A 28 9.09 8.17 -26.48
CA ALA A 28 9.68 9.26 -25.72
C ALA A 28 8.62 9.97 -24.86
N GLY A 29 8.96 10.23 -23.60
CA GLY A 29 8.08 10.89 -22.63
C GLY A 29 7.15 9.95 -21.87
N GLU A 30 7.06 8.67 -22.23
CA GLU A 30 6.31 7.66 -21.49
C GLU A 30 7.18 7.04 -20.38
N GLU A 31 6.56 6.77 -19.23
CA GLU A 31 7.20 6.08 -18.12
C GLU A 31 6.89 4.57 -18.14
N ILE A 32 5.69 4.21 -18.55
CA ILE A 32 5.21 2.84 -18.68
C ILE A 32 4.58 2.67 -20.06
N TYR A 33 5.08 1.73 -20.84
CA TYR A 33 4.52 1.40 -22.14
C TYR A 33 4.09 -0.06 -22.19
N THR A 34 2.78 -0.29 -22.23
CA THR A 34 2.19 -1.63 -22.17
C THR A 34 0.93 -1.71 -23.03
N ASN A 35 0.56 -2.91 -23.44
CA ASN A 35 -0.72 -3.19 -24.09
C ASN A 35 -1.76 -3.73 -23.09
N GLU A 36 -2.97 -4.06 -23.58
CA GLU A 36 -4.08 -4.62 -22.80
C GLU A 36 -3.77 -5.95 -22.09
N HIS A 37 -2.73 -6.65 -22.50
CA HIS A 37 -2.29 -7.91 -21.90
C HIS A 37 -1.14 -7.74 -20.89
N GLY A 38 -0.74 -6.51 -20.58
CA GLY A 38 0.38 -6.24 -19.68
C GLY A 38 1.75 -6.62 -20.25
N GLN A 39 1.86 -6.71 -21.59
CA GLN A 39 3.12 -6.96 -22.30
C GLN A 39 3.90 -5.67 -22.43
N VAL A 40 5.23 -5.78 -22.48
CA VAL A 40 6.14 -4.65 -22.67
C VAL A 40 7.07 -4.91 -23.86
N LYS A 41 7.80 -3.88 -24.26
CA LYS A 41 8.83 -3.98 -25.30
C LYS A 41 10.20 -3.73 -24.71
N VAL A 42 11.22 -4.35 -25.32
CA VAL A 42 12.58 -4.30 -24.81
C VAL A 42 13.59 -4.04 -25.93
N GLN A 43 14.75 -3.56 -25.55
CA GLN A 43 15.95 -3.51 -26.37
C GLN A 43 16.96 -4.50 -25.82
N PHE A 44 17.34 -5.50 -26.63
CA PHE A 44 18.42 -6.42 -26.28
C PHE A 44 19.79 -5.76 -26.43
N HIS A 45 20.75 -6.14 -25.59
CA HIS A 45 22.10 -5.55 -25.61
C HIS A 45 22.90 -5.88 -26.89
N TRP A 46 22.57 -6.97 -27.55
CA TRP A 46 23.20 -7.40 -28.81
C TRP A 46 22.61 -6.75 -30.06
N ASP A 47 21.42 -6.15 -29.93
CA ASP A 47 20.76 -5.47 -31.05
C ASP A 47 21.44 -4.10 -31.28
N ARG A 48 22.19 -4.02 -32.40
CA ARG A 48 22.94 -2.84 -32.81
C ARG A 48 22.13 -1.83 -33.62
N GLU A 49 20.99 -2.25 -34.16
CA GLU A 49 20.12 -1.44 -35.00
C GLU A 49 18.97 -0.81 -34.20
N GLY A 50 18.74 -1.28 -33.00
CA GLY A 50 17.70 -0.79 -32.12
C GLY A 50 17.94 0.64 -31.64
N THR A 51 16.89 1.42 -31.60
CA THR A 51 16.91 2.85 -31.24
C THR A 51 16.42 3.12 -29.81
N TYR A 52 16.26 2.09 -29.00
CA TYR A 52 15.70 2.17 -27.63
C TYR A 52 14.30 2.82 -27.59
N GLN A 53 13.48 2.51 -28.58
CA GLN A 53 12.10 3.02 -28.74
C GLN A 53 11.11 1.89 -28.88
N GLU A 54 9.84 2.24 -29.06
CA GLU A 54 8.72 1.29 -29.18
C GLU A 54 8.81 0.28 -30.32
N LYS A 55 9.75 0.45 -31.26
CA LYS A 55 9.97 -0.45 -32.39
C LYS A 55 11.09 -1.48 -32.17
N SER A 56 11.77 -1.43 -31.02
CA SER A 56 12.93 -2.29 -30.73
C SER A 56 12.61 -3.78 -30.60
N SER A 57 11.38 -4.14 -30.21
CA SER A 57 10.96 -5.54 -30.15
C SER A 57 9.47 -5.74 -30.46
N CYS A 58 9.04 -6.99 -30.56
CA CYS A 58 7.62 -7.36 -30.43
C CYS A 58 7.14 -7.11 -28.98
N TRP A 59 5.85 -7.23 -28.74
CA TRP A 59 5.26 -7.29 -27.41
C TRP A 59 5.64 -8.58 -26.70
N ILE A 60 6.24 -8.48 -25.51
CA ILE A 60 6.73 -9.61 -24.71
C ILE A 60 5.92 -9.73 -23.45
N ARG A 61 5.42 -10.93 -23.15
CA ARG A 61 4.69 -11.24 -21.91
C ARG A 61 5.61 -11.11 -20.70
N VAL A 62 5.04 -10.66 -19.59
CA VAL A 62 5.75 -10.49 -18.31
C VAL A 62 5.21 -11.51 -17.30
N SER A 63 6.08 -12.33 -16.76
CA SER A 63 5.74 -13.21 -15.65
C SER A 63 5.38 -12.41 -14.41
N GLN A 64 4.26 -12.75 -13.79
CA GLN A 64 3.80 -12.19 -12.52
C GLN A 64 3.86 -13.26 -11.44
N THR A 65 4.00 -12.87 -10.18
CA THR A 65 4.02 -13.82 -9.04
C THR A 65 2.69 -14.56 -8.89
N TRP A 66 1.59 -13.97 -9.32
CA TRP A 66 0.26 -14.53 -9.27
C TRP A 66 -0.59 -13.98 -10.43
N ALA A 67 -1.17 -14.85 -11.26
CA ALA A 67 -1.91 -14.45 -12.44
C ALA A 67 -3.15 -15.34 -12.63
N GLY A 68 -4.33 -14.79 -12.45
CA GLY A 68 -5.61 -15.45 -12.65
C GLY A 68 -6.56 -14.62 -13.51
N LYS A 69 -7.81 -15.07 -13.65
CA LYS A 69 -8.84 -14.37 -14.40
C LYS A 69 -9.33 -13.13 -13.62
N GLN A 70 -8.77 -11.96 -13.91
CA GLN A 70 -9.06 -10.67 -13.28
C GLN A 70 -8.66 -10.60 -11.78
N TRP A 71 -7.74 -11.44 -11.33
CA TRP A 71 -7.16 -11.40 -9.99
C TRP A 71 -5.69 -11.83 -10.02
N GLY A 72 -4.90 -11.39 -9.05
CA GLY A 72 -3.48 -11.70 -8.96
C GLY A 72 -2.62 -10.49 -8.61
N SER A 73 -1.33 -10.56 -8.88
CA SER A 73 -0.39 -9.44 -8.76
C SER A 73 -0.13 -8.82 -10.13
N MET A 74 -0.01 -7.50 -10.19
CA MET A 74 0.31 -6.80 -11.42
C MET A 74 1.39 -5.75 -11.14
N MET A 75 2.62 -6.04 -11.58
CA MET A 75 3.76 -5.13 -11.47
C MET A 75 4.42 -5.02 -12.84
N LEU A 76 4.06 -3.99 -13.60
CA LEU A 76 4.58 -3.78 -14.94
C LEU A 76 6.01 -3.23 -14.88
N PRO A 77 6.95 -3.76 -15.69
CA PRO A 77 8.26 -3.15 -15.87
C PRO A 77 8.12 -1.76 -16.49
N ARG A 78 8.91 -0.81 -15.98
CA ARG A 78 8.95 0.56 -16.48
C ARG A 78 10.09 0.74 -17.49
N ILE A 79 9.96 1.72 -18.35
CA ILE A 79 11.01 2.09 -19.31
C ILE A 79 12.32 2.37 -18.57
N GLY A 80 13.44 1.81 -19.06
CA GLY A 80 14.76 1.89 -18.45
C GLY A 80 15.08 0.80 -17.43
N GLN A 81 14.10 -0.03 -17.01
CA GLN A 81 14.37 -1.17 -16.14
C GLN A 81 15.00 -2.33 -16.92
N GLU A 82 15.93 -3.04 -16.28
CA GLU A 82 16.52 -4.24 -16.83
C GLU A 82 15.70 -5.48 -16.46
N VAL A 83 15.37 -6.27 -17.47
CA VAL A 83 14.55 -7.48 -17.36
C VAL A 83 15.35 -8.70 -17.82
N ILE A 84 15.00 -9.86 -17.25
CA ILE A 84 15.52 -11.16 -17.64
C ILE A 84 14.53 -11.78 -18.63
N VAL A 85 15.00 -12.09 -19.83
CA VAL A 85 14.21 -12.70 -20.89
C VAL A 85 14.65 -14.15 -21.10
N SER A 86 13.70 -15.06 -21.07
CA SER A 86 13.85 -16.47 -21.43
C SER A 86 13.17 -16.70 -22.78
N PHE A 87 13.64 -17.69 -23.53
CA PHE A 87 13.07 -18.05 -24.85
C PHE A 87 12.49 -19.46 -24.76
N LEU A 88 11.18 -19.57 -25.00
CA LEU A 88 10.49 -20.87 -24.94
C LEU A 88 11.04 -21.79 -26.05
N ASP A 89 11.42 -23.00 -25.70
CA ASP A 89 12.06 -23.99 -26.59
C ASP A 89 13.36 -23.49 -27.26
N ASN A 90 14.02 -22.51 -26.64
CA ASN A 90 15.16 -21.78 -27.18
C ASN A 90 14.86 -21.01 -28.49
N ASP A 91 13.60 -20.74 -28.78
CA ASP A 91 13.15 -20.08 -30.00
C ASP A 91 13.19 -18.54 -29.81
N PRO A 92 14.01 -17.80 -30.58
CA PRO A 92 14.09 -16.34 -30.50
C PRO A 92 12.77 -15.62 -30.75
N ASP A 93 11.82 -16.25 -31.47
CA ASP A 93 10.49 -15.70 -31.73
C ASP A 93 9.50 -15.89 -30.55
N ARG A 94 9.93 -16.57 -29.47
CA ARG A 94 9.08 -16.87 -28.31
C ARG A 94 9.67 -16.36 -26.99
N PRO A 95 9.94 -15.04 -26.87
CA PRO A 95 10.47 -14.44 -25.67
C PRO A 95 9.43 -14.38 -24.55
N LEU A 96 9.91 -14.50 -23.30
CA LEU A 96 9.13 -14.34 -22.08
C LEU A 96 9.98 -13.63 -21.01
N ILE A 97 9.52 -12.53 -20.46
CA ILE A 97 10.18 -11.87 -19.34
C ILE A 97 9.86 -12.66 -18.07
N VAL A 98 10.92 -13.19 -17.42
CA VAL A 98 10.82 -14.06 -16.24
C VAL A 98 11.31 -13.40 -14.95
N GLY A 99 11.94 -12.22 -15.03
CA GLY A 99 12.46 -11.51 -13.87
C GLY A 99 12.96 -10.11 -14.16
N ARG A 100 13.48 -9.47 -13.12
CA ARG A 100 14.08 -8.12 -13.16
C ARG A 100 15.32 -8.10 -12.30
N VAL A 101 16.27 -7.23 -12.64
CA VAL A 101 17.50 -7.04 -11.87
C VAL A 101 17.76 -5.57 -11.65
N TYR A 102 18.36 -5.25 -10.51
CA TYR A 102 18.95 -3.94 -10.29
C TYR A 102 20.28 -3.82 -11.03
N HIS A 103 20.63 -2.62 -11.44
CA HIS A 103 21.89 -2.32 -12.12
C HIS A 103 22.44 -0.96 -11.68
N GLY A 104 23.57 -0.53 -12.26
CA GLY A 104 24.27 0.68 -11.83
C GLY A 104 23.43 1.96 -11.82
N ALA A 105 22.51 2.11 -12.78
CA ALA A 105 21.60 3.26 -12.84
C ALA A 105 20.33 3.05 -11.99
N ASN A 106 19.84 1.82 -11.84
CA ASN A 106 18.66 1.48 -11.06
C ASN A 106 19.06 0.67 -9.83
N LYS A 107 19.39 1.34 -8.74
CA LYS A 107 19.83 0.72 -7.47
C LYS A 107 18.65 0.24 -6.64
N PRO A 108 18.85 -0.73 -5.70
CA PRO A 108 17.86 -1.12 -4.71
C PRO A 108 17.31 0.07 -3.92
N PRO A 109 16.06 -0.03 -3.39
CA PRO A 109 15.38 1.09 -2.71
C PRO A 109 16.07 1.56 -1.43
N TYR A 110 17.00 0.78 -0.88
CA TYR A 110 17.82 1.12 0.29
C TYR A 110 19.30 0.83 0.02
N ALA A 111 20.16 1.64 0.63
CA ALA A 111 21.60 1.46 0.53
C ALA A 111 22.03 0.12 1.14
N LEU A 112 22.78 -0.65 0.35
CA LEU A 112 23.38 -1.91 0.77
C LEU A 112 24.90 -1.73 0.92
N PRO A 113 25.52 -2.43 1.87
CA PRO A 113 24.99 -3.48 2.76
C PRO A 113 24.33 -2.96 4.06
N GLU A 114 24.21 -1.65 4.28
CA GLU A 114 23.76 -1.04 5.53
C GLU A 114 22.36 -1.54 5.95
N HIS A 115 21.43 -1.64 5.00
CA HIS A 115 20.03 -2.00 5.25
C HIS A 115 19.68 -3.41 4.78
N LYS A 116 20.63 -4.36 4.86
CA LYS A 116 20.46 -5.74 4.36
C LYS A 116 19.37 -6.56 5.10
N THR A 117 18.92 -6.11 6.27
CA THR A 117 17.85 -6.75 7.05
C THR A 117 16.45 -6.32 6.63
N ARG A 118 16.32 -5.42 5.66
CA ARG A 118 15.03 -4.92 5.17
C ARG A 118 14.51 -5.71 3.99
N SER A 119 13.27 -6.16 4.09
CA SER A 119 12.46 -6.64 2.96
C SER A 119 11.45 -5.57 2.59
N VAL A 120 11.40 -5.15 1.31
CA VAL A 120 10.70 -3.93 0.92
C VAL A 120 9.93 -4.11 -0.37
N LEU A 121 8.67 -3.65 -0.37
CA LEU A 121 7.90 -3.34 -1.56
C LEU A 121 7.69 -1.82 -1.60
N LYS A 122 8.35 -1.14 -2.54
CA LYS A 122 8.30 0.31 -2.66
C LYS A 122 7.93 0.75 -4.07
N SER A 123 6.92 1.60 -4.19
CA SER A 123 6.52 2.18 -5.46
C SER A 123 7.41 3.38 -5.83
N ASN A 124 7.37 3.78 -7.10
CA ASN A 124 8.12 4.93 -7.60
C ASN A 124 7.80 6.24 -6.85
N ASN A 125 6.53 6.43 -6.47
CA ASN A 125 6.06 7.64 -5.78
C ASN A 125 6.09 7.52 -4.25
N GLY A 126 6.78 6.51 -3.69
CA GLY A 126 7.08 6.43 -2.27
C GLY A 126 6.08 5.65 -1.41
N ASN A 127 5.01 5.06 -1.97
CA ASN A 127 4.22 4.10 -1.19
C ASN A 127 5.09 2.90 -0.83
N GLU A 128 5.04 2.45 0.43
CA GLU A 128 5.99 1.45 0.92
C GLU A 128 5.35 0.48 1.91
N LEU A 129 5.62 -0.81 1.72
CA LEU A 129 5.50 -1.85 2.74
C LEU A 129 6.90 -2.37 3.03
N ARG A 130 7.35 -2.22 4.27
CA ARG A 130 8.69 -2.63 4.70
C ARG A 130 8.62 -3.50 5.94
N LEU A 131 9.42 -4.57 5.93
CA LEU A 131 9.71 -5.41 7.07
C LEU A 131 11.18 -5.19 7.46
N GLU A 132 11.43 -4.79 8.70
CA GLU A 132 12.77 -4.69 9.29
C GLU A 132 12.97 -5.84 10.26
N ASP A 133 13.96 -6.70 10.00
CA ASP A 133 14.27 -7.90 10.80
C ASP A 133 15.51 -7.72 11.70
N LYS A 134 16.01 -6.50 11.83
CA LYS A 134 17.14 -6.22 12.71
C LYS A 134 16.74 -6.46 14.17
N LYS A 135 17.43 -7.41 14.84
CA LYS A 135 17.16 -7.76 16.25
C LYS A 135 17.08 -6.56 17.18
N GLY A 136 15.96 -6.44 17.91
CA GLY A 136 15.63 -5.33 18.78
C GLY A 136 15.16 -4.04 18.07
N ARG A 137 14.92 -4.12 16.75
CA ARG A 137 14.36 -3.03 15.92
C ARG A 137 13.38 -3.57 14.89
N GLU A 138 12.80 -4.72 15.17
CA GLU A 138 11.82 -5.36 14.28
C GLU A 138 10.63 -4.43 14.06
N GLN A 139 10.22 -4.26 12.80
CA GLN A 139 9.16 -3.31 12.45
C GLN A 139 8.43 -3.74 11.18
N VAL A 140 7.11 -3.62 11.20
CA VAL A 140 6.29 -3.53 10.00
C VAL A 140 5.94 -2.07 9.77
N PHE A 141 6.32 -1.52 8.64
CA PHE A 141 6.08 -0.13 8.26
C PHE A 141 5.24 -0.06 7.01
N ILE A 142 4.10 0.64 7.09
CA ILE A 142 3.22 0.92 5.96
C ILE A 142 3.18 2.43 5.78
N HIS A 143 3.52 2.90 4.60
CA HIS A 143 3.52 4.30 4.23
C HIS A 143 2.72 4.53 2.96
N ALA A 144 1.74 5.42 3.03
CA ALA A 144 1.03 5.95 1.88
C ALA A 144 1.53 7.38 1.60
N ALA A 145 1.97 7.63 0.38
CA ALA A 145 2.49 8.95 -0.02
C ALA A 145 1.39 10.03 -0.02
N LYS A 146 0.13 9.63 -0.14
CA LYS A 146 -1.03 10.52 -0.09
C LYS A 146 -2.17 9.91 0.72
N ASP A 147 -2.95 9.06 0.14
CA ASP A 147 -4.17 8.52 0.73
C ASP A 147 -4.01 7.03 1.02
N MET A 148 -4.61 6.56 2.12
CA MET A 148 -4.69 5.15 2.47
C MET A 148 -6.14 4.78 2.77
N ASP A 149 -6.72 3.90 1.94
CA ASP A 149 -8.06 3.37 2.12
C ASP A 149 -7.99 1.91 2.61
N THR A 150 -8.68 1.63 3.69
CA THR A 150 -8.84 0.27 4.22
C THR A 150 -10.31 -0.11 4.22
N ARG A 151 -10.67 -1.15 3.48
CA ARG A 151 -12.04 -1.66 3.42
C ARG A 151 -12.09 -3.09 3.93
N ILE A 152 -12.91 -3.33 4.95
CA ILE A 152 -13.06 -4.62 5.62
C ILE A 152 -14.52 -5.04 5.57
N GLN A 153 -14.80 -6.20 4.99
CA GLN A 153 -16.17 -6.69 4.76
C GLN A 153 -16.85 -7.23 6.01
N HIS A 154 -16.08 -7.63 7.02
CA HIS A 154 -16.60 -8.24 8.24
C HIS A 154 -15.89 -7.64 9.46
N ASP A 155 -14.90 -8.25 10.04
CA ASP A 155 -14.29 -7.82 11.29
C ASP A 155 -12.91 -7.19 11.11
N SER A 156 -12.64 -6.14 11.86
CA SER A 156 -11.29 -5.61 12.08
C SER A 156 -10.87 -5.80 13.53
N ARG A 157 -9.78 -6.50 13.79
CA ARG A 157 -9.25 -6.74 15.14
C ARG A 157 -7.83 -6.27 15.25
N ALA A 158 -7.52 -5.58 16.35
CA ALA A 158 -6.16 -5.15 16.68
C ALA A 158 -5.86 -5.47 18.15
N TRP A 159 -4.72 -6.13 18.39
CA TRP A 159 -4.16 -6.32 19.73
C TRP A 159 -2.84 -5.55 19.79
N VAL A 160 -2.74 -4.65 20.75
CA VAL A 160 -1.56 -3.83 20.95
C VAL A 160 -1.02 -4.12 22.34
N GLY A 161 0.18 -4.72 22.42
CA GLY A 161 0.76 -5.16 23.67
C GLY A 161 1.32 -4.04 24.55
N HIS A 162 1.53 -2.85 24.02
CA HIS A 162 2.03 -1.70 24.75
C HIS A 162 1.24 -0.44 24.37
N ASP A 163 1.74 0.46 23.58
CA ASP A 163 1.09 1.74 23.29
C ASP A 163 0.44 1.80 21.89
N ARG A 164 -0.67 2.48 21.79
CA ARG A 164 -1.30 2.87 20.52
C ARG A 164 -1.37 4.39 20.44
N HIS A 165 -0.73 4.98 19.42
CA HIS A 165 -0.81 6.40 19.13
C HIS A 165 -1.67 6.67 17.90
N LEU A 166 -2.60 7.61 18.00
CA LEU A 166 -3.36 8.13 16.85
C LEU A 166 -3.21 9.66 16.84
N ILE A 167 -2.64 10.20 15.77
CA ILE A 167 -2.45 11.64 15.56
C ILE A 167 -3.18 12.02 14.28
N VAL A 168 -4.23 12.83 14.40
CA VAL A 168 -5.01 13.35 13.29
C VAL A 168 -4.88 14.87 13.28
N LYS A 169 -4.28 15.43 12.22
CA LYS A 169 -3.99 16.87 12.16
C LYS A 169 -5.19 17.75 11.83
N GLN A 170 -6.28 17.18 11.32
CA GLN A 170 -7.47 17.93 10.99
C GLN A 170 -8.70 17.28 11.63
N ASN A 171 -9.46 16.50 10.90
CA ASN A 171 -10.73 15.96 11.35
C ASN A 171 -10.64 14.46 11.59
N HIS A 172 -11.21 13.99 12.68
CA HIS A 172 -11.45 12.59 12.95
C HIS A 172 -12.95 12.34 13.00
N TYR A 173 -13.46 11.51 12.09
CA TYR A 173 -14.86 11.09 12.04
C TYR A 173 -14.98 9.63 12.46
N ALA A 174 -15.91 9.33 13.36
CA ALA A 174 -16.27 7.97 13.72
C ALA A 174 -17.79 7.85 13.67
N HIS A 175 -18.30 6.84 12.95
CA HIS A 175 -19.71 6.49 12.90
C HIS A 175 -19.88 5.03 13.29
N ILE A 176 -20.69 4.76 14.32
CA ILE A 176 -20.91 3.42 14.88
C ILE A 176 -22.42 3.23 14.94
N GLU A 177 -22.93 2.27 14.17
CA GLU A 177 -24.37 2.03 14.04
C GLU A 177 -24.97 1.28 15.23
N ALA A 178 -24.16 0.58 16.01
CA ALA A 178 -24.59 -0.16 17.19
C ALA A 178 -23.87 0.35 18.44
N ASP A 179 -23.10 -0.49 19.12
CA ASP A 179 -22.55 -0.19 20.43
C ASP A 179 -21.10 0.29 20.35
N ASN A 180 -20.75 1.27 21.17
CA ASN A 180 -19.38 1.69 21.43
C ASN A 180 -19.03 1.45 22.89
N HIS A 181 -18.15 0.48 23.17
CA HIS A 181 -17.68 0.17 24.52
C HIS A 181 -16.24 0.68 24.72
N LEU A 182 -16.06 1.54 25.71
CA LEU A 182 -14.74 2.04 26.13
C LEU A 182 -14.50 1.68 27.59
N ILE A 183 -13.47 0.90 27.88
CA ILE A 183 -13.01 0.59 29.23
C ILE A 183 -11.60 1.13 29.43
N VAL A 184 -11.40 2.01 30.40
CA VAL A 184 -10.10 2.62 30.73
C VAL A 184 -9.74 2.26 32.15
N GLY A 185 -8.64 1.54 32.35
CA GLY A 185 -8.21 1.03 33.66
C GLY A 185 -7.70 2.10 34.62
N GLN A 186 -7.23 3.25 34.13
CA GLN A 186 -6.69 4.34 35.00
C GLN A 186 -7.33 5.68 34.66
N HIS A 187 -6.77 6.44 33.72
CA HIS A 187 -7.19 7.81 33.44
C HIS A 187 -7.77 7.96 32.05
N HIS A 188 -8.91 8.62 31.95
CA HIS A 188 -9.46 9.10 30.68
C HIS A 188 -9.47 10.62 30.70
N ASN A 189 -8.55 11.24 29.94
CA ASN A 189 -8.43 12.69 29.84
C ASN A 189 -8.98 13.17 28.50
N GLN A 190 -9.85 14.17 28.53
CA GLN A 190 -10.38 14.85 27.36
C GLN A 190 -10.15 16.34 27.51
N GLN A 191 -9.50 16.96 26.51
CA GLN A 191 -9.35 18.41 26.39
C GLN A 191 -9.93 18.85 25.05
N VAL A 192 -10.78 19.85 25.07
CA VAL A 192 -11.41 20.44 23.89
C VAL A 192 -11.35 21.94 24.04
N ASP A 193 -10.64 22.62 23.12
CA ASP A 193 -10.50 24.09 23.16
C ASP A 193 -11.77 24.81 22.67
N GLY A 194 -12.61 24.12 21.91
CA GLY A 194 -13.91 24.62 21.47
C GLY A 194 -15.09 24.07 22.28
N GLY A 195 -16.19 23.77 21.65
CA GLY A 195 -17.39 23.23 22.29
C GLY A 195 -17.44 21.72 22.32
N VAL A 196 -18.10 21.16 23.33
CA VAL A 196 -18.52 19.75 23.38
C VAL A 196 -20.03 19.71 23.39
N SER A 197 -20.63 19.00 22.44
CA SER A 197 -22.07 18.70 22.40
C SER A 197 -22.29 17.22 22.61
N VAL A 198 -23.19 16.86 23.52
CA VAL A 198 -23.59 15.48 23.78
C VAL A 198 -25.09 15.42 23.75
N GLU A 199 -25.66 14.67 22.80
CA GLU A 199 -27.07 14.40 22.66
C GLU A 199 -27.34 12.92 22.96
N VAL A 200 -28.26 12.61 23.84
CA VAL A 200 -28.60 11.25 24.24
C VAL A 200 -30.12 11.08 24.14
N GLY A 201 -30.56 10.19 23.27
CA GLY A 201 -31.98 9.95 23.00
C GLY A 201 -32.72 9.20 24.10
N ALA A 202 -32.02 8.57 25.04
CA ALA A 202 -32.60 7.85 26.17
C ALA A 202 -31.92 8.30 27.47
N ASP A 203 -31.34 7.39 28.24
CA ASP A 203 -30.79 7.68 29.54
C ASP A 203 -29.28 8.00 29.48
N ARG A 204 -28.87 9.02 30.23
CA ARG A 204 -27.49 9.28 30.57
C ARG A 204 -27.23 9.05 32.05
N GLN A 205 -26.36 8.13 32.39
CA GLN A 205 -26.00 7.82 33.78
C GLN A 205 -24.53 8.10 34.02
N GLU A 206 -24.20 8.85 35.09
CA GLU A 206 -22.86 9.10 35.55
C GLU A 206 -22.73 8.73 37.01
N LYS A 207 -21.70 7.94 37.35
CA LYS A 207 -21.40 7.54 38.73
C LYS A 207 -19.93 7.78 39.04
N THR A 208 -19.65 8.54 40.07
CA THR A 208 -18.31 8.80 40.59
C THR A 208 -18.15 8.25 42.01
N GLY A 209 -17.00 7.65 42.29
CA GLY A 209 -16.71 7.10 43.61
C GLY A 209 -16.30 8.14 44.66
N GLN A 210 -15.85 9.31 44.25
CA GLN A 210 -15.35 10.36 45.14
C GLN A 210 -15.97 11.72 44.82
N LYS A 211 -15.37 12.50 43.93
CA LYS A 211 -15.77 13.87 43.63
C LYS A 211 -16.33 13.98 42.23
N TYR A 212 -17.47 14.60 42.07
CA TYR A 212 -18.04 15.06 40.81
C TYR A 212 -18.13 16.58 40.85
N ALA A 213 -17.48 17.29 39.95
CA ALA A 213 -17.47 18.74 39.94
C ALA A 213 -17.75 19.27 38.51
N HIS A 214 -18.71 20.18 38.44
CA HIS A 214 -18.93 21.04 37.28
C HIS A 214 -18.53 22.47 37.65
N HIS A 215 -17.80 23.12 36.75
CA HIS A 215 -17.43 24.52 36.87
C HIS A 215 -17.63 25.22 35.53
N SER A 216 -18.33 26.35 35.57
CA SER A 216 -18.51 27.24 34.43
C SER A 216 -18.21 28.64 34.83
N GLN A 217 -17.56 29.44 33.99
CA GLN A 217 -17.28 30.88 34.26
C GLN A 217 -18.54 31.75 34.15
N THR A 218 -19.52 31.31 33.38
CA THR A 218 -20.72 32.11 33.09
C THR A 218 -21.98 31.49 33.66
N GLU A 219 -22.37 30.30 33.21
CA GLU A 219 -23.66 29.70 33.55
C GLU A 219 -23.58 28.17 33.55
N ILE A 220 -24.35 27.53 34.45
CA ILE A 220 -24.71 26.13 34.45
C ILE A 220 -26.22 26.08 34.39
N HIS A 221 -26.82 25.65 33.29
CA HIS A 221 -28.27 25.53 33.14
C HIS A 221 -28.68 24.06 33.29
N LEU A 222 -29.51 23.76 34.26
CA LEU A 222 -30.10 22.45 34.51
C LEU A 222 -31.61 22.55 34.45
N ALA A 223 -32.26 21.85 33.54
CA ALA A 223 -33.70 21.87 33.38
C ALA A 223 -34.26 20.44 33.28
N SER A 224 -35.41 20.20 33.88
CA SER A 224 -36.15 18.95 33.79
C SER A 224 -37.60 19.23 33.45
N GLY A 225 -38.20 18.46 32.55
CA GLY A 225 -39.61 18.59 32.18
C GLY A 225 -40.59 18.10 33.26
N GLN A 226 -40.11 17.30 34.20
CA GLN A 226 -40.98 16.76 35.29
C GLN A 226 -40.36 16.93 36.66
N THR A 227 -39.25 16.25 36.97
CA THR A 227 -38.69 16.20 38.30
C THR A 227 -37.17 16.46 38.29
N PHE A 228 -36.71 17.36 39.14
CA PHE A 228 -35.31 17.54 39.48
C PHE A 228 -35.08 17.18 40.94
N ILE A 229 -34.27 16.16 41.22
CA ILE A 229 -33.97 15.72 42.58
C ILE A 229 -32.51 16.03 42.88
N LEU A 230 -32.27 16.72 43.98
CA LEU A 230 -30.94 16.92 44.56
C LEU A 230 -30.96 16.37 45.99
N GLU A 231 -30.19 15.32 46.24
CA GLU A 231 -30.15 14.64 47.53
C GLU A 231 -28.71 14.54 48.04
N ALA A 232 -28.52 14.83 49.28
CA ALA A 232 -27.21 14.71 49.96
C ALA A 232 -27.40 14.01 51.32
N GLY A 233 -26.46 13.11 51.64
CA GLY A 233 -26.47 12.40 52.93
C GLY A 233 -26.13 13.27 54.11
N ALA A 234 -25.57 14.48 53.95
CA ALA A 234 -25.24 15.40 55.03
C ALA A 234 -25.72 16.83 54.76
N GLU A 235 -25.32 17.48 53.68
CA GLU A 235 -25.63 18.91 53.45
C GLU A 235 -25.81 19.22 51.98
N VAL A 236 -26.78 20.07 51.64
CA VAL A 236 -26.95 20.75 50.36
C VAL A 236 -26.77 22.24 50.59
N THR A 237 -25.70 22.84 50.09
CA THR A 237 -25.46 24.26 50.21
C THR A 237 -25.64 24.95 48.86
N LEU A 238 -26.56 25.89 48.75
CA LEU A 238 -26.75 26.82 47.65
C LEU A 238 -26.18 28.19 48.04
N LYS A 239 -25.20 28.71 47.33
CA LYS A 239 -24.58 30.01 47.60
C LYS A 239 -24.84 30.95 46.43
#